data_8651206e9c95b47ec5c10b9b1c15799b
#
_entry.id   8651206e9c95b47ec5c10b9b1c15799b
#
_cell.length_a   1.000
_cell.length_b   1.000
_cell.length_c   1.000
_cell.angle_alpha   90.00
_cell.angle_beta   90.00
_cell.angle_gamma   90.00
#
_symmetry.space_group_name_H-M   'P 1'
#
loop_
_entity.id
_entity.type
_entity.pdbx_description
1 polymer ?
#
loop_
_entity_poly.entity_id
_entity_poly.type
_entity_poly.pdbx_seq_one_letter_code
_entity_poly.pdbx_strand_id
1 'polypeptide(L)'
;EKIFKARKKPVPYVTIDPKLHTVRLNYELWEKRFKEIDAGTAYLSLRYWLDKPYKSPQEEFLRLDNTHGIGIQKLGFSLGVFIDDVDSDVGIHHIAKNDGLEWEDFKSWFGDVKYDSEYVIIHFTDFRYPNSLTEMDYKNFNYTYKNEN
;
A
#
# COMPACT_ATOMS: atom_id res chain seq x y z
N GLU A 1 -4.78 -3.95 -10.04
CA GLU A 1 -5.53 -3.52 -11.22
C GLU A 1 -5.14 -2.11 -11.68
N LYS A 2 -5.15 -1.09 -10.81
CA LYS A 2 -4.72 0.27 -11.17
C LYS A 2 -3.24 0.36 -11.58
N ILE A 3 -2.35 -0.40 -10.95
CA ILE A 3 -0.94 -0.48 -11.35
C ILE A 3 -0.84 -0.94 -12.80
N PHE A 4 -1.59 -1.99 -13.14
CA PHE A 4 -1.56 -2.55 -14.48
C PHE A 4 -2.11 -1.57 -15.52
N LYS A 5 -3.25 -0.92 -15.24
CA LYS A 5 -3.85 0.10 -16.12
C LYS A 5 -2.90 1.28 -16.33
N ALA A 6 -2.25 1.74 -15.27
CA ALA A 6 -1.28 2.83 -15.35
C ALA A 6 -0.08 2.49 -16.23
N ARG A 7 0.36 1.23 -16.25
CA ARG A 7 1.51 0.79 -17.05
C ARG A 7 1.17 0.45 -18.50
N LYS A 8 -0.05 -0.02 -18.76
CA LYS A 8 -0.47 -0.42 -20.11
C LYS A 8 -0.82 0.75 -21.04
N LYS A 9 -1.16 1.90 -20.50
CA LYS A 9 -1.56 3.06 -21.29
C LYS A 9 -0.76 4.29 -20.86
N PRO A 10 0.45 4.46 -21.36
CA PRO A 10 1.12 5.76 -21.19
C PRO A 10 0.33 6.78 -22.00
N VAL A 11 -0.56 7.50 -21.36
CA VAL A 11 -1.21 8.65 -21.95
C VAL A 11 -0.37 9.88 -21.57
N PRO A 12 0.26 10.56 -22.54
CA PRO A 12 1.30 11.55 -22.25
C PRO A 12 0.89 12.76 -21.44
N TYR A 13 -0.38 12.91 -21.10
CA TYR A 13 -0.88 14.10 -20.41
C TYR A 13 -1.82 13.82 -19.26
N VAL A 14 -1.95 12.56 -18.84
CA VAL A 14 -2.76 12.19 -17.68
C VAL A 14 -1.84 11.91 -16.51
N THR A 15 -1.93 12.72 -15.47
CA THR A 15 -1.29 12.42 -14.20
C THR A 15 -1.99 11.23 -13.57
N ILE A 16 -1.35 10.06 -13.62
CA ILE A 16 -1.86 8.87 -12.94
C ILE A 16 -1.18 8.80 -11.59
N ASP A 17 -1.95 8.87 -10.53
CA ASP A 17 -1.44 8.66 -9.18
C ASP A 17 -0.94 7.21 -9.07
N PRO A 18 0.36 7.01 -8.78
CA PRO A 18 0.91 5.66 -8.70
C PRO A 18 0.33 4.94 -7.49
N LYS A 19 0.06 3.67 -7.65
CA LYS A 19 -0.21 2.79 -6.52
C LYS A 19 1.12 2.44 -5.84
N LEU A 20 1.31 2.95 -4.63
CA LEU A 20 2.56 2.76 -3.89
C LEU A 20 2.55 1.52 -3.01
N HIS A 21 1.36 1.06 -2.61
CA HIS A 21 1.21 -0.06 -1.71
C HIS A 21 -0.15 -0.73 -1.88
N THR A 22 -0.34 -1.82 -1.17
CA THR A 22 -1.64 -2.46 -1.00
C THR A 22 -1.87 -2.78 0.47
N VAL A 23 -3.13 -2.71 0.90
CA VAL A 23 -3.52 -3.05 2.26
C VAL A 23 -4.17 -4.43 2.27
N ARG A 24 -3.78 -5.25 3.24
CA ARG A 24 -4.28 -6.62 3.41
C ARG A 24 -4.56 -6.90 4.88
N LEU A 25 -5.32 -7.94 5.13
CA LEU A 25 -5.50 -8.49 6.47
C LEU A 25 -4.35 -9.44 6.81
N ASN A 26 -4.23 -9.79 8.10
CA ASN A 26 -3.30 -10.77 8.62
C ASN A 26 -1.83 -10.33 8.54
N TYR A 27 -1.50 -9.33 9.35
CA TYR A 27 -0.13 -8.83 9.49
C TYR A 27 0.89 -9.95 9.79
N GLU A 28 0.55 -10.88 10.68
CA GLU A 28 1.45 -11.96 11.09
C GLU A 28 1.90 -12.84 9.92
N LEU A 29 0.97 -13.18 9.03
CA LEU A 29 1.27 -13.96 7.83
C LEU A 29 2.25 -13.20 6.91
N TRP A 30 1.98 -11.91 6.70
CA TRP A 30 2.82 -11.09 5.84
C TRP A 30 4.19 -10.81 6.45
N GLU A 31 4.27 -10.68 7.77
CA GLU A 31 5.56 -10.58 8.46
C GLU A 31 6.43 -11.81 8.21
N LYS A 32 5.86 -13.01 8.29
CA LYS A 32 6.57 -14.25 7.96
C LYS A 32 7.05 -14.27 6.51
N ARG A 33 6.19 -13.88 5.58
CA ARG A 33 6.53 -13.82 4.15
C ARG A 33 7.64 -12.83 3.87
N PHE A 34 7.63 -11.67 4.50
CA PHE A 34 8.67 -10.67 4.33
C PHE A 34 10.00 -11.06 4.96
N LYS A 35 10.00 -11.86 6.01
CA LYS A 35 11.23 -12.47 6.54
C LYS A 35 11.92 -13.36 5.48
N GLU A 36 11.13 -14.11 4.72
CA GLU A 36 11.66 -14.93 3.62
C GLU A 36 12.16 -14.06 2.46
N ILE A 37 11.47 -12.98 2.14
CA ILE A 37 11.91 -12.03 1.11
C ILE A 37 13.23 -11.37 1.53
N ASP A 38 13.33 -10.90 2.77
CA ASP A 38 14.54 -10.27 3.30
C ASP A 38 15.72 -11.24 3.33
N ALA A 39 15.47 -12.51 3.58
CA ALA A 39 16.47 -13.56 3.52
C ALA A 39 16.89 -13.97 2.09
N GLY A 40 16.21 -13.43 1.08
CA GLY A 40 16.50 -13.74 -0.32
C GLY A 40 15.94 -15.07 -0.83
N THR A 41 15.03 -15.70 -0.05
CA THR A 41 14.45 -17.00 -0.42
C THR A 41 13.06 -16.89 -1.07
N ALA A 42 12.51 -15.68 -1.12
CA ALA A 42 11.21 -15.40 -1.74
C ALA A 42 11.22 -14.02 -2.41
N TYR A 43 10.20 -13.76 -3.20
CA TYR A 43 9.96 -12.46 -3.82
C TYR A 43 8.48 -12.12 -3.77
N LEU A 44 8.16 -10.84 -3.90
CA LEU A 44 6.79 -10.35 -4.01
C LEU A 44 6.35 -10.40 -5.47
N SER A 45 5.32 -11.18 -5.77
CA SER A 45 4.78 -11.30 -7.12
C SER A 45 3.56 -10.40 -7.26
N LEU A 46 3.65 -9.40 -8.13
CA LEU A 46 2.51 -8.54 -8.46
C LEU A 46 1.78 -9.11 -9.66
N ARG A 47 0.48 -9.38 -9.48
CA ARG A 47 -0.36 -10.08 -10.43
C ARG A 47 -1.64 -9.33 -10.74
N TYR A 48 -2.23 -9.62 -11.88
CA TYR A 48 -3.55 -9.13 -12.25
C TYR A 48 -4.41 -10.26 -12.81
N TRP A 49 -5.71 -10.08 -12.75
CA TRP A 49 -6.65 -11.01 -13.35
C TRP A 49 -6.76 -10.75 -14.84
N LEU A 50 -6.70 -11.81 -15.65
CA LEU A 50 -6.82 -11.67 -17.10
C LEU A 50 -8.22 -11.25 -17.54
N ASP A 51 -9.23 -11.59 -16.77
CA ASP A 51 -10.63 -11.25 -17.00
C ASP A 51 -11.31 -10.98 -15.66
N LYS A 52 -12.29 -11.76 -15.26
CA LYS A 52 -13.04 -11.55 -14.02
C LYS A 52 -12.23 -11.94 -12.78
N PRO A 53 -12.21 -11.09 -11.74
CA PRO A 53 -11.57 -11.42 -10.48
C PRO A 53 -12.06 -12.75 -9.90
N TYR A 54 -11.14 -13.56 -9.40
CA TYR A 54 -11.36 -14.89 -8.80
C TYR A 54 -11.93 -15.96 -9.75
N LYS A 55 -12.25 -15.61 -11.00
CA LYS A 55 -12.85 -16.51 -12.00
C LYS A 55 -11.99 -16.72 -13.24
N SER A 56 -10.91 -15.97 -13.36
CA SER A 56 -9.98 -16.05 -14.49
C SER A 56 -8.57 -16.32 -13.99
N PRO A 57 -7.65 -16.78 -14.87
CA PRO A 57 -6.25 -16.90 -14.52
C PRO A 57 -5.63 -15.56 -14.13
N GLN A 58 -4.60 -15.62 -13.29
CA GLN A 58 -3.77 -14.47 -12.95
C GLN A 58 -2.50 -14.49 -13.81
N GLU A 59 -2.03 -13.31 -14.15
CA GLU A 59 -0.73 -13.14 -14.81
C GLU A 59 0.17 -12.25 -13.95
N GLU A 60 1.41 -12.69 -13.76
CA GLU A 60 2.43 -11.90 -13.07
C GLU A 60 3.00 -10.87 -14.04
N PHE A 61 3.06 -9.61 -13.62
CA PHE A 61 3.63 -8.54 -14.43
C PHE A 61 4.88 -7.93 -13.82
N LEU A 62 5.17 -8.20 -12.54
CA LEU A 62 6.33 -7.65 -11.85
C LEU A 62 6.71 -8.53 -10.66
N ARG A 63 8.02 -8.71 -10.47
CA ARG A 63 8.61 -9.30 -9.28
C ARG A 63 9.42 -8.27 -8.54
N LEU A 64 9.23 -8.20 -7.23
CA LEU A 64 10.01 -7.33 -6.36
C LEU A 64 10.68 -8.19 -5.31
N ASP A 65 11.96 -7.94 -5.06
CA ASP A 65 12.75 -8.66 -4.07
C ASP A 65 13.38 -7.71 -3.04
N ASN A 66 14.26 -8.23 -2.22
CA ASN A 66 14.92 -7.47 -1.16
C ASN A 66 15.83 -6.33 -1.63
N THR A 67 16.07 -6.22 -2.95
CA THR A 67 16.85 -5.10 -3.52
C THR A 67 16.00 -3.91 -3.92
N HIS A 68 14.68 -4.03 -3.88
CA HIS A 68 13.74 -3.00 -4.35
C HIS A 68 13.21 -2.08 -3.23
N GLY A 69 13.69 -2.24 -1.99
CA GLY A 69 13.24 -1.42 -0.88
C GLY A 69 11.84 -1.72 -0.38
N ILE A 70 11.25 -2.84 -0.80
CA ILE A 70 9.90 -3.23 -0.37
C ILE A 70 9.86 -3.59 1.11
N GLY A 71 8.70 -3.45 1.73
CA GLY A 71 8.53 -3.75 3.13
C GLY A 71 7.08 -3.66 3.57
N ILE A 72 6.86 -3.81 4.86
CA ILE A 72 5.54 -3.77 5.45
C ILE A 72 5.49 -2.83 6.64
N GLN A 73 4.30 -2.29 6.87
CA GLN A 73 3.96 -1.60 8.12
C GLN A 73 2.62 -2.12 8.62
N LYS A 74 2.48 -2.23 9.95
CA LYS A 74 1.23 -2.60 10.57
C LYS A 74 0.25 -1.41 10.48
N LEU A 75 -1.01 -1.69 10.18
CA LEU A 75 -2.07 -0.70 10.12
C LEU A 75 -3.19 -1.11 11.06
N GLY A 76 -3.55 -0.24 11.98
CA GLY A 76 -4.65 -0.45 12.90
C GLY A 76 -5.58 0.75 12.93
N PHE A 77 -6.81 0.50 13.36
CA PHE A 77 -7.83 1.52 13.53
C PHE A 77 -8.41 1.41 14.93
N SER A 78 -8.28 2.47 15.73
CA SER A 78 -8.90 2.59 17.06
C SER A 78 -8.96 4.07 17.41
N LEU A 79 -10.10 4.71 17.28
CA LEU A 79 -10.25 6.17 17.47
C LEU A 79 -9.28 6.99 16.60
N GLY A 80 -8.72 6.40 15.56
CA GLY A 80 -7.73 7.02 14.67
C GLY A 80 -6.97 5.96 13.89
N VAL A 81 -5.92 6.39 13.19
CA VAL A 81 -5.04 5.52 12.41
C VAL A 81 -3.77 5.25 13.20
N PHE A 82 -3.42 3.99 13.34
CA PHE A 82 -2.18 3.54 13.99
C PHE A 82 -1.27 2.90 12.95
N ILE A 83 -0.03 3.36 12.89
CA ILE A 83 1.01 2.78 12.05
C ILE A 83 2.08 2.20 12.98
N ASP A 84 2.36 0.90 12.84
CA ASP A 84 3.30 0.15 13.71
C ASP A 84 3.01 0.37 15.20
N ASP A 85 1.73 0.30 15.57
CA ASP A 85 1.22 0.46 16.94
C ASP A 85 1.39 1.88 17.54
N VAL A 86 1.72 2.86 16.70
CA VAL A 86 1.86 4.25 17.13
C VAL A 86 0.78 5.10 16.48
N ASP A 87 0.12 5.95 17.28
CA ASP A 87 -0.88 6.89 16.79
C ASP A 87 -0.26 7.78 15.71
N SER A 88 -0.94 7.87 14.59
CA SER A 88 -0.43 8.54 13.40
C SER A 88 -1.35 9.67 12.96
N ASP A 89 -0.75 10.81 12.59
CA ASP A 89 -1.48 11.91 11.97
C ASP A 89 -1.79 11.67 10.49
N VAL A 90 -1.39 10.50 9.96
CA VAL A 90 -1.72 10.12 8.59
C VAL A 90 -3.22 9.87 8.47
N GLY A 91 -3.87 10.62 7.61
CA GLY A 91 -5.30 10.44 7.36
C GLY A 91 -5.57 9.20 6.50
N ILE A 92 -6.69 8.56 6.74
CA ILE A 92 -7.13 7.38 5.97
C ILE A 92 -7.24 7.68 4.47
N HIS A 93 -7.56 8.92 4.09
CA HIS A 93 -7.62 9.35 2.69
C HIS A 93 -6.25 9.30 2.00
N HIS A 94 -5.18 9.57 2.73
CA HIS A 94 -3.81 9.46 2.22
C HIS A 94 -3.46 8.00 1.91
N ILE A 95 -3.86 7.10 2.80
CA ILE A 95 -3.66 5.66 2.60
C ILE A 95 -4.45 5.20 1.38
N ALA A 96 -5.71 5.62 1.24
CA ALA A 96 -6.53 5.28 0.08
C ALA A 96 -5.88 5.75 -1.23
N LYS A 97 -5.40 6.98 -1.27
CA LYS A 97 -4.74 7.55 -2.44
C LYS A 97 -3.49 6.76 -2.84
N ASN A 98 -2.63 6.48 -1.87
CA ASN A 98 -1.40 5.71 -2.12
C ASN A 98 -1.68 4.25 -2.47
N ASP A 99 -2.85 3.73 -2.08
CA ASP A 99 -3.33 2.43 -2.53
C ASP A 99 -3.85 2.47 -3.98
N GLY A 100 -3.91 3.64 -4.57
CA GLY A 100 -4.35 3.84 -5.94
C GLY A 100 -5.85 3.72 -6.12
N LEU A 101 -6.62 3.90 -5.06
CA LEU A 101 -8.08 3.81 -5.07
C LEU A 101 -8.70 5.18 -4.83
N GLU A 102 -9.83 5.41 -5.49
CA GLU A 102 -10.71 6.51 -5.10
C GLU A 102 -11.25 6.25 -3.70
N TRP A 103 -11.56 7.31 -2.95
CA TRP A 103 -12.02 7.17 -1.58
C TRP A 103 -13.24 6.24 -1.44
N GLU A 104 -14.20 6.36 -2.34
CA GLU A 104 -15.42 5.54 -2.30
C GLU A 104 -15.13 4.06 -2.54
N ASP A 105 -14.21 3.75 -3.46
CA ASP A 105 -13.78 2.38 -3.74
C ASP A 105 -13.02 1.80 -2.54
N PHE A 106 -12.13 2.57 -1.94
CA PHE A 106 -11.37 2.16 -0.78
C PHE A 106 -12.30 1.87 0.41
N LYS A 107 -13.21 2.79 0.70
CA LYS A 107 -14.22 2.67 1.75
C LYS A 107 -15.12 1.44 1.54
N SER A 108 -15.59 1.24 0.32
CA SER A 108 -16.41 0.08 -0.04
C SER A 108 -15.65 -1.24 0.12
N TRP A 109 -14.37 -1.24 -0.21
CA TRP A 109 -13.52 -2.44 -0.13
C TRP A 109 -13.24 -2.87 1.30
N PHE A 110 -13.08 -1.91 2.22
CA PHE A 110 -12.90 -2.20 3.64
C PHE A 110 -14.23 -2.52 4.35
N GLY A 111 -15.36 -2.13 3.75
CA GLY A 111 -16.67 -2.35 4.35
C GLY A 111 -16.73 -1.84 5.79
N ASP A 112 -17.09 -2.72 6.69
CA ASP A 112 -17.02 -2.42 8.13
C ASP A 112 -15.59 -2.64 8.61
N VAL A 113 -14.88 -1.55 8.89
CA VAL A 113 -13.55 -1.61 9.49
C VAL A 113 -13.64 -2.39 10.80
N LYS A 114 -12.94 -3.51 10.86
CA LYS A 114 -12.86 -4.30 12.08
C LYS A 114 -11.77 -3.71 12.95
N TYR A 115 -12.17 -3.04 14.01
CA TYR A 115 -11.24 -2.38 14.94
C TYR A 115 -10.25 -3.34 15.61
N ASP A 116 -10.63 -4.61 15.73
CA ASP A 116 -9.79 -5.64 16.35
C ASP A 116 -8.89 -6.37 15.35
N SER A 117 -8.95 -6.02 14.08
CA SER A 117 -8.18 -6.69 13.04
C SER A 117 -6.86 -5.98 12.79
N GLU A 118 -5.80 -6.76 12.65
CA GLU A 118 -4.49 -6.26 12.25
C GLU A 118 -4.38 -6.25 10.74
N TYR A 119 -4.30 -5.06 10.17
CA TYR A 119 -4.04 -4.85 8.75
C TYR A 119 -2.54 -4.69 8.52
N VAL A 120 -2.14 -4.91 7.29
CA VAL A 120 -0.77 -4.70 6.85
C VAL A 120 -0.77 -3.84 5.59
N ILE A 121 0.13 -2.86 5.56
CA ILE A 121 0.45 -2.09 4.37
C ILE A 121 1.66 -2.75 3.75
N ILE A 122 1.51 -3.26 2.54
CA ILE A 122 2.59 -3.87 1.77
C ILE A 122 3.13 -2.82 0.80
N HIS A 123 4.30 -2.28 1.10
CA HIS A 123 4.91 -1.23 0.30
C HIS A 123 5.68 -1.81 -0.89
N PHE A 124 5.43 -1.27 -2.07
CA PHE A 124 6.10 -1.66 -3.32
C PHE A 124 7.37 -0.86 -3.59
N THR A 125 7.63 0.16 -2.77
CA THR A 125 8.79 1.04 -2.86
C THR A 125 9.40 1.22 -1.47
N ASP A 126 10.39 2.07 -1.35
CA ASP A 126 11.00 2.43 -0.07
C ASP A 126 10.19 3.47 0.74
N PHE A 127 9.07 3.94 0.21
CA PHE A 127 8.17 4.82 0.94
C PHE A 127 7.65 4.14 2.21
N ARG A 128 7.62 4.90 3.32
CA ARG A 128 7.03 4.49 4.59
C ARG A 128 6.29 5.65 5.22
N TYR A 129 5.20 5.32 5.92
CA TYR A 129 4.52 6.30 6.76
C TYR A 129 5.33 6.50 8.03
N PRO A 130 5.49 7.76 8.50
CA PRO A 130 6.21 8.02 9.74
C PRO A 130 5.44 7.47 10.96
N ASN A 131 6.15 6.81 11.88
CA ASN A 131 5.57 6.25 13.11
C ASN A 131 5.35 7.34 14.18
N SER A 132 6.26 8.31 14.23
CA SER A 132 6.08 9.51 15.04
C SER A 132 6.44 10.70 14.18
N LEU A 133 5.51 11.62 14.01
CA LEU A 133 5.79 12.83 13.25
C LEU A 133 6.53 13.81 14.14
N THR A 134 7.82 13.99 13.90
CA THR A 134 8.51 15.19 14.30
C THR A 134 8.00 16.34 13.42
N GLU A 135 8.15 17.59 13.86
CA GLU A 135 7.71 18.73 13.08
C GLU A 135 8.34 18.76 11.67
N MET A 136 9.60 18.31 11.55
CA MET A 136 10.30 18.23 10.28
C MET A 136 9.72 17.13 9.38
N ASP A 137 9.43 15.96 9.93
CA ASP A 137 8.83 14.84 9.20
C ASP A 137 7.45 15.22 8.68
N TYR A 138 6.68 15.91 9.50
CA TYR A 138 5.36 16.40 9.12
C TYR A 138 5.44 17.38 7.93
N LYS A 139 6.37 18.32 7.97
CA LYS A 139 6.58 19.26 6.86
C LYS A 139 6.99 18.54 5.58
N ASN A 140 7.93 17.61 5.67
CA ASN A 140 8.40 16.82 4.53
C ASN A 140 7.30 15.96 3.93
N PHE A 141 6.52 15.29 4.78
CA PHE A 141 5.40 14.46 4.37
C PHE A 141 4.34 15.29 3.62
N ASN A 142 3.94 16.42 4.20
CA ASN A 142 2.95 17.29 3.57
C ASN A 142 3.48 17.96 2.30
N TYR A 143 4.76 18.29 2.25
CA TYR A 143 5.39 18.86 1.07
C TYR A 143 5.36 17.88 -0.10
N THR A 144 5.80 16.67 0.11
CA THR A 144 5.75 15.59 -0.89
C THR A 144 4.32 15.40 -1.40
N TYR A 145 3.37 15.36 -0.48
CA TYR A 145 1.97 15.17 -0.80
C TYR A 145 1.35 16.29 -1.64
N LYS A 146 1.74 17.54 -1.34
CA LYS A 146 1.23 18.71 -2.07
C LYS A 146 1.83 18.86 -3.46
N ASN A 147 3.04 18.40 -3.65
CA ASN A 147 3.76 18.54 -4.92
C ASN A 147 3.50 17.39 -5.89
N GLU A 148 2.99 16.27 -5.41
CA GLU A 148 2.56 15.14 -6.24
C GLU A 148 1.11 15.26 -6.72
N ASN A 149 0.43 16.29 -6.28
CA ASN A 149 -0.91 16.64 -6.68
C ASN A 149 -0.88 17.84 -7.64
#